data_c616916c43e8651016582607cf25d730
#
_entry.id   c616916c43e8651016582607cf25d730
#
_cell.length_a   1.000
_cell.length_b   1.000
_cell.length_c   1.000
_cell.angle_alpha   90.00
_cell.angle_beta   90.00
_cell.angle_gamma   90.00
#
_symmetry.space_group_name_H-M   'P 1'
#
loop_
_entity.id
_entity.type
_entity.pdbx_description
1 polymer ?
#
loop_
_entity_poly.entity_id
_entity_poly.type
_entity_poly.pdbx_seq_one_letter_code
_entity_poly.pdbx_strand_id
1 'polypeptide(L)'
;MKSLVVSTLMALLSVAASTTFASDAKAPAFKPDPAKGAQLAATCLACHTADGSRGAPANPILQGQHPEYLVKQLNEFKSGKRKNAIMMGMVATLSEDDMKQLAAFYSIKVAKPGFAKIKETVLLGEQIYRGGIAAKAVPACAGCHSPNGAGIPAQYPRLGGQHADYSEAQLLAFRSGVRGNNAEMTAIAGKMNEREMKAVADYVAGLR
;
A
#
# COMPACT_ATOMS: atom_id res chain seq x y z
N MET A 1 -63.58 66.25 -22.17
CA MET A 1 -62.73 65.52 -21.22
C MET A 1 -62.08 64.39 -22.01
N LYS A 2 -60.83 64.55 -22.33
CA LYS A 2 -60.10 63.57 -23.14
C LYS A 2 -59.06 62.91 -22.25
N SER A 3 -59.14 61.58 -22.07
CA SER A 3 -58.24 60.78 -21.25
C SER A 3 -57.09 60.31 -22.11
N LEU A 4 -55.87 60.68 -21.75
CA LEU A 4 -54.62 60.20 -22.38
C LEU A 4 -54.20 58.89 -21.68
N VAL A 5 -54.14 57.84 -22.43
CA VAL A 5 -53.49 56.56 -21.98
C VAL A 5 -52.05 56.57 -22.40
N VAL A 6 -51.16 56.62 -21.46
CA VAL A 6 -49.70 56.48 -21.69
C VAL A 6 -49.33 55.02 -21.56
N SER A 7 -48.98 54.40 -22.67
CA SER A 7 -48.46 53.01 -22.66
C SER A 7 -46.94 53.02 -22.48
N THR A 8 -46.50 52.55 -21.31
CA THR A 8 -45.08 52.34 -21.03
C THR A 8 -44.63 50.97 -21.55
N LEU A 9 -43.77 50.98 -22.57
CA LEU A 9 -43.16 49.77 -23.13
C LEU A 9 -41.95 49.42 -22.29
N MET A 10 -42.05 48.31 -21.54
CA MET A 10 -40.94 47.80 -20.73
C MET A 10 -40.12 46.78 -21.53
N ALA A 11 -38.93 47.22 -21.99
CA ALA A 11 -38.01 46.35 -22.71
C ALA A 11 -37.28 45.45 -21.71
N LEU A 12 -37.54 44.12 -21.73
CA LEU A 12 -36.82 43.10 -20.99
C LEU A 12 -35.52 42.78 -21.72
N LEU A 13 -34.38 43.25 -21.20
CA LEU A 13 -33.05 42.77 -21.58
C LEU A 13 -32.79 41.42 -20.96
N SER A 14 -32.87 40.35 -21.74
CA SER A 14 -32.43 39.03 -21.33
C SER A 14 -30.89 38.94 -21.47
N VAL A 15 -30.20 39.00 -20.35
CA VAL A 15 -28.76 38.69 -20.30
C VAL A 15 -28.61 37.16 -20.31
N ALA A 16 -28.22 36.59 -21.46
CA ALA A 16 -27.84 35.18 -21.56
C ALA A 16 -26.44 34.99 -20.91
N ALA A 17 -26.43 34.49 -19.67
CA ALA A 17 -25.20 34.05 -19.03
C ALA A 17 -24.71 32.76 -19.71
N SER A 18 -23.70 32.87 -20.56
CA SER A 18 -23.00 31.72 -21.15
C SER A 18 -22.15 31.07 -20.07
N THR A 19 -22.63 29.99 -19.47
CA THR A 19 -21.83 29.13 -18.59
C THR A 19 -20.87 28.32 -19.46
N THR A 20 -19.62 28.76 -19.55
CA THR A 20 -18.54 27.95 -20.08
C THR A 20 -18.25 26.83 -19.11
N PHE A 21 -18.71 25.62 -19.40
CA PHE A 21 -18.22 24.42 -18.73
C PHE A 21 -16.77 24.24 -19.15
N ALA A 22 -15.83 24.52 -18.23
CA ALA A 22 -14.46 24.07 -18.38
C ALA A 22 -14.49 22.54 -18.40
N SER A 23 -14.19 21.94 -19.55
CA SER A 23 -13.97 20.49 -19.63
C SER A 23 -12.71 20.21 -18.82
N ASP A 24 -12.86 19.56 -17.67
CA ASP A 24 -11.75 18.96 -16.94
C ASP A 24 -11.10 17.91 -17.86
N ALA A 25 -10.08 18.33 -18.59
CA ALA A 25 -9.26 17.43 -19.37
C ALA A 25 -8.56 16.50 -18.36
N LYS A 26 -9.10 15.29 -18.20
CA LYS A 26 -8.52 14.25 -17.35
C LYS A 26 -7.05 14.08 -17.76
N ALA A 27 -6.13 14.33 -16.83
CA ALA A 27 -4.71 14.14 -17.07
C ALA A 27 -4.47 12.76 -17.70
N PRO A 28 -3.55 12.65 -18.68
CA PRO A 28 -3.29 11.37 -19.34
C PRO A 28 -2.93 10.31 -18.30
N ALA A 29 -3.53 9.13 -18.44
CA ALA A 29 -3.29 8.02 -17.53
C ALA A 29 -1.79 7.68 -17.52
N PHE A 30 -1.20 7.53 -16.33
CA PHE A 30 0.19 7.14 -16.16
C PHE A 30 0.43 5.80 -16.87
N LYS A 31 1.43 5.78 -17.77
CA LYS A 31 1.89 4.56 -18.45
C LYS A 31 3.27 4.19 -17.93
N PRO A 32 3.42 3.02 -17.30
CA PRO A 32 4.72 2.54 -16.86
C PRO A 32 5.69 2.38 -18.03
N ASP A 33 6.93 2.82 -17.83
CA ASP A 33 8.06 2.51 -18.70
C ASP A 33 8.97 1.50 -18.00
N PRO A 34 9.01 0.23 -18.46
CA PRO A 34 9.82 -0.82 -17.84
C PRO A 34 11.32 -0.52 -17.83
N ALA A 35 11.81 0.18 -18.86
CA ALA A 35 13.23 0.54 -18.94
C ALA A 35 13.59 1.61 -17.92
N LYS A 36 12.77 2.64 -17.78
CA LYS A 36 12.91 3.66 -16.73
C LYS A 36 12.78 3.03 -15.33
N GLY A 37 11.79 2.16 -15.11
CA GLY A 37 11.62 1.44 -13.86
C GLY A 37 12.85 0.61 -13.48
N ALA A 38 13.47 -0.10 -14.43
CA ALA A 38 14.67 -0.88 -14.22
C ALA A 38 15.89 0.01 -13.87
N GLN A 39 16.06 1.14 -14.56
CA GLN A 39 17.13 2.10 -14.26
C GLN A 39 17.01 2.67 -12.85
N LEU A 40 15.83 3.10 -12.46
CA LEU A 40 15.57 3.63 -11.10
C LEU A 40 15.78 2.57 -10.02
N ALA A 41 15.45 1.31 -10.31
CA ALA A 41 15.60 0.21 -9.36
C ALA A 41 17.08 -0.16 -9.11
N ALA A 42 18.04 0.26 -9.89
CA ALA A 42 19.45 -0.14 -9.77
C ALA A 42 20.01 0.07 -8.35
N THR A 43 19.68 1.18 -7.70
CA THR A 43 20.10 1.45 -6.32
C THR A 43 19.30 0.66 -5.27
N CYS A 44 18.10 0.21 -5.62
CA CYS A 44 17.22 -0.54 -4.72
C CYS A 44 17.57 -2.04 -4.70
N LEU A 45 18.14 -2.55 -5.79
CA LEU A 45 18.42 -3.98 -5.98
C LEU A 45 19.41 -4.55 -4.98
N ALA A 46 20.29 -3.72 -4.41
CA ALA A 46 21.24 -4.15 -3.38
C ALA A 46 20.54 -4.71 -2.12
N CYS A 47 19.34 -4.21 -1.82
CA CYS A 47 18.56 -4.61 -0.64
C CYS A 47 17.25 -5.31 -1.03
N HIS A 48 16.63 -4.89 -2.14
CA HIS A 48 15.35 -5.42 -2.63
C HIS A 48 15.55 -6.07 -4.00
N THR A 49 15.89 -7.34 -4.02
CA THR A 49 16.16 -8.09 -5.27
C THR A 49 14.94 -8.09 -6.21
N ALA A 50 15.18 -8.27 -7.51
CA ALA A 50 14.14 -8.36 -8.54
C ALA A 50 14.38 -9.48 -9.55
N ASP A 51 15.30 -10.40 -9.24
CA ASP A 51 15.75 -11.53 -10.07
C ASP A 51 15.09 -12.87 -9.68
N GLY A 52 14.05 -12.80 -8.85
CA GLY A 52 13.40 -13.96 -8.27
C GLY A 52 14.01 -14.43 -6.96
N SER A 53 15.23 -14.01 -6.61
CA SER A 53 15.80 -14.29 -5.29
C SER A 53 15.03 -13.58 -4.18
N ARG A 54 15.20 -14.04 -2.95
CA ARG A 54 14.45 -13.50 -1.81
C ARG A 54 15.20 -12.38 -1.06
N GLY A 55 16.51 -12.25 -1.28
CA GLY A 55 17.34 -11.28 -0.57
C GLY A 55 17.47 -11.53 0.94
N ALA A 56 17.91 -10.52 1.66
CA ALA A 56 18.10 -10.58 3.11
C ALA A 56 16.77 -10.53 3.87
N PRO A 57 16.57 -11.36 4.92
CA PRO A 57 15.30 -11.46 5.65
C PRO A 57 14.82 -10.17 6.32
N ALA A 58 15.72 -9.26 6.63
CA ALA A 58 15.38 -7.95 7.21
C ALA A 58 14.76 -6.97 6.18
N ASN A 59 15.01 -7.20 4.88
CA ASN A 59 14.51 -6.35 3.82
C ASN A 59 13.27 -6.98 3.18
N PRO A 60 12.19 -6.21 2.93
CA PRO A 60 10.98 -6.79 2.35
C PRO A 60 11.18 -7.22 0.91
N ILE A 61 10.55 -8.32 0.55
CA ILE A 61 10.35 -8.72 -0.84
C ILE A 61 9.33 -7.76 -1.46
N LEU A 62 9.75 -7.05 -2.50
CA LEU A 62 8.89 -6.12 -3.25
C LEU A 62 8.27 -6.78 -4.49
N GLN A 63 8.86 -7.87 -4.95
CA GLN A 63 8.43 -8.63 -6.13
C GLN A 63 7.00 -9.14 -5.95
N GLY A 64 6.11 -8.78 -6.89
CA GLY A 64 4.70 -9.16 -6.87
C GLY A 64 3.84 -8.40 -5.85
N GLN A 65 4.36 -7.32 -5.26
CA GLN A 65 3.56 -6.45 -4.41
C GLN A 65 2.68 -5.53 -5.24
N HIS A 66 1.53 -5.11 -4.72
CA HIS A 66 0.62 -4.18 -5.38
C HIS A 66 1.28 -2.83 -5.62
N PRO A 67 1.21 -2.29 -6.84
CA PRO A 67 1.90 -1.05 -7.19
C PRO A 67 1.40 0.14 -6.36
N GLU A 68 0.10 0.23 -6.08
CA GLU A 68 -0.48 1.30 -5.28
C GLU A 68 0.05 1.26 -3.83
N TYR A 69 0.23 0.07 -3.27
CA TYR A 69 0.83 -0.10 -1.95
C TYR A 69 2.30 0.34 -1.95
N LEU A 70 3.06 0.00 -2.99
CA LEU A 70 4.45 0.42 -3.12
C LEU A 70 4.56 1.94 -3.21
N VAL A 71 3.76 2.59 -4.07
CA VAL A 71 3.72 4.06 -4.18
C VAL A 71 3.35 4.69 -2.84
N LYS A 72 2.32 4.17 -2.16
CA LYS A 72 1.93 4.64 -0.83
C LYS A 72 3.08 4.57 0.16
N GLN A 73 3.81 3.45 0.22
CA GLN A 73 4.92 3.30 1.16
C GLN A 73 6.09 4.23 0.84
N LEU A 74 6.45 4.40 -0.43
CA LEU A 74 7.51 5.33 -0.85
C LEU A 74 7.16 6.78 -0.45
N ASN A 75 5.93 7.22 -0.72
CA ASN A 75 5.45 8.54 -0.31
C ASN A 75 5.44 8.71 1.21
N GLU A 76 5.05 7.69 1.96
CA GLU A 76 5.01 7.75 3.42
C GLU A 76 6.43 7.76 4.05
N PHE A 77 7.41 7.12 3.43
CA PHE A 77 8.81 7.31 3.80
C PHE A 77 9.30 8.72 3.47
N LYS A 78 8.96 9.24 2.29
CA LYS A 78 9.38 10.59 1.87
C LYS A 78 8.79 11.68 2.77
N SER A 79 7.53 11.54 3.17
CA SER A 79 6.86 12.48 4.08
C SER A 79 7.18 12.27 5.56
N GLY A 80 7.91 11.21 5.93
CA GLY A 80 8.20 10.86 7.33
C GLY A 80 7.02 10.22 8.08
N LYS A 81 5.89 9.98 7.43
CA LYS A 81 4.74 9.28 8.03
C LYS A 81 5.08 7.82 8.36
N ARG A 82 5.92 7.18 7.55
CA ARG A 82 6.57 5.90 7.85
C ARG A 82 8.05 6.14 8.09
N LYS A 83 8.55 5.77 9.27
CA LYS A 83 9.93 6.05 9.68
C LYS A 83 10.84 4.85 9.43
N ASN A 84 11.91 5.07 8.68
CA ASN A 84 13.07 4.20 8.53
C ASN A 84 14.18 5.05 7.91
N ALA A 85 15.29 5.27 8.62
CA ALA A 85 16.34 6.20 8.20
C ALA A 85 16.91 5.87 6.82
N ILE A 86 17.13 4.58 6.53
CA ILE A 86 17.64 4.13 5.22
C ILE A 86 16.64 4.46 4.12
N MET A 87 15.37 4.03 4.29
CA MET A 87 14.37 4.26 3.25
C MET A 87 14.03 5.73 3.05
N MET A 88 14.03 6.54 4.11
CA MET A 88 13.84 7.99 4.00
C MET A 88 14.93 8.64 3.14
N GLY A 89 16.20 8.23 3.32
CA GLY A 89 17.30 8.67 2.47
C GLY A 89 17.14 8.20 1.01
N MET A 90 16.76 6.94 0.80
CA MET A 90 16.60 6.36 -0.54
C MET A 90 15.50 7.03 -1.37
N VAL A 91 14.42 7.48 -0.73
CA VAL A 91 13.28 8.08 -1.45
C VAL A 91 13.35 9.62 -1.54
N ALA A 92 14.30 10.26 -0.88
CA ALA A 92 14.34 11.71 -0.73
C ALA A 92 14.26 12.47 -2.07
N THR A 93 14.97 11.98 -3.08
CA THR A 93 15.07 12.60 -4.41
C THR A 93 14.05 12.07 -5.43
N LEU A 94 13.30 11.00 -5.11
CA LEU A 94 12.34 10.42 -6.04
C LEU A 94 11.15 11.35 -6.28
N SER A 95 10.79 11.56 -7.54
CA SER A 95 9.52 12.16 -7.92
C SER A 95 8.36 11.17 -7.74
N GLU A 96 7.13 11.68 -7.78
CA GLU A 96 5.94 10.80 -7.75
C GLU A 96 5.92 9.84 -8.94
N ASP A 97 6.33 10.28 -10.12
CA ASP A 97 6.40 9.43 -11.30
C ASP A 97 7.52 8.39 -11.19
N ASP A 98 8.67 8.71 -10.59
CA ASP A 98 9.71 7.71 -10.32
C ASP A 98 9.20 6.64 -9.36
N MET A 99 8.44 7.01 -8.33
CA MET A 99 7.81 6.04 -7.41
C MET A 99 6.81 5.13 -8.13
N LYS A 100 6.03 5.67 -9.08
CA LYS A 100 5.11 4.87 -9.90
C LYS A 100 5.86 3.92 -10.83
N GLN A 101 6.98 4.36 -11.43
CA GLN A 101 7.82 3.50 -12.27
C GLN A 101 8.44 2.35 -11.47
N LEU A 102 9.01 2.64 -10.30
CA LEU A 102 9.54 1.63 -9.38
C LEU A 102 8.47 0.64 -8.95
N ALA A 103 7.29 1.12 -8.60
CA ALA A 103 6.17 0.28 -8.20
C ALA A 103 5.73 -0.66 -9.34
N ALA A 104 5.62 -0.15 -10.55
CA ALA A 104 5.30 -0.95 -11.73
C ALA A 104 6.40 -1.98 -12.03
N PHE A 105 7.68 -1.61 -11.89
CA PHE A 105 8.81 -2.53 -12.09
C PHE A 105 8.78 -3.72 -11.12
N TYR A 106 8.57 -3.48 -9.82
CA TYR A 106 8.55 -4.55 -8.83
C TYR A 106 7.27 -5.38 -8.86
N SER A 107 6.12 -4.79 -9.19
CA SER A 107 4.82 -5.47 -9.16
C SER A 107 4.72 -6.65 -10.13
N ILE A 108 5.41 -6.59 -11.27
CA ILE A 108 5.42 -7.65 -12.30
C ILE A 108 6.47 -8.74 -12.05
N LYS A 109 7.33 -8.57 -11.04
CA LYS A 109 8.37 -9.56 -10.71
C LYS A 109 7.79 -10.67 -9.83
N VAL A 110 8.43 -11.84 -9.88
CA VAL A 110 8.01 -13.01 -9.10
C VAL A 110 9.18 -13.49 -8.25
N ALA A 111 9.01 -13.49 -6.94
CA ALA A 111 9.97 -14.06 -6.02
C ALA A 111 9.81 -15.59 -5.92
N LYS A 112 10.90 -16.29 -5.65
CA LYS A 112 10.87 -17.71 -5.29
C LYS A 112 9.98 -17.92 -4.05
N PRO A 113 9.24 -19.04 -3.97
CA PRO A 113 8.41 -19.35 -2.82
C PRO A 113 9.19 -19.34 -1.50
N GLY A 114 8.54 -18.88 -0.43
CA GLY A 114 9.00 -19.02 0.93
C GLY A 114 8.41 -20.24 1.61
N PHE A 115 8.87 -20.51 2.84
CA PHE A 115 8.40 -21.62 3.65
C PHE A 115 8.30 -21.19 5.11
N ALA A 116 7.29 -21.69 5.83
CA ALA A 116 7.27 -21.67 7.28
C ALA A 116 8.41 -22.59 7.81
N LYS A 117 9.11 -22.13 8.83
CA LYS A 117 10.29 -22.82 9.37
C LYS A 117 10.10 -23.34 10.78
N ILE A 118 9.12 -22.82 11.51
CA ILE A 118 8.91 -23.11 12.94
C ILE A 118 7.74 -24.09 13.09
N LYS A 119 8.04 -25.38 12.99
CA LYS A 119 7.06 -26.46 13.05
C LYS A 119 6.15 -26.40 14.28
N GLU A 120 6.69 -25.99 15.43
CA GLU A 120 6.01 -25.94 16.71
C GLU A 120 4.91 -24.85 16.77
N THR A 121 5.03 -23.81 15.92
CA THR A 121 4.10 -22.67 15.93
C THR A 121 3.33 -22.49 14.64
N VAL A 122 3.62 -23.27 13.60
CA VAL A 122 2.96 -23.08 12.29
C VAL A 122 1.44 -23.21 12.37
N LEU A 123 0.92 -24.16 13.16
CA LEU A 123 -0.52 -24.33 13.36
C LEU A 123 -1.14 -23.13 14.11
N LEU A 124 -0.43 -22.58 15.10
CA LEU A 124 -0.86 -21.36 15.77
C LEU A 124 -0.92 -20.19 14.78
N GLY A 125 0.10 -20.06 13.92
CA GLY A 125 0.15 -19.05 12.87
C GLY A 125 -1.01 -19.18 11.88
N GLU A 126 -1.34 -20.39 11.48
CA GLU A 126 -2.49 -20.68 10.64
C GLU A 126 -3.81 -20.29 11.30
N GLN A 127 -4.02 -20.72 12.55
CA GLN A 127 -5.22 -20.38 13.31
C GLN A 127 -5.41 -18.85 13.41
N ILE A 128 -4.34 -18.12 13.74
CA ILE A 128 -4.39 -16.66 13.82
C ILE A 128 -4.69 -16.05 12.43
N TYR A 129 -4.01 -16.50 11.39
CA TYR A 129 -4.20 -15.96 10.07
C TYR A 129 -5.62 -16.16 9.54
N ARG A 130 -6.18 -17.37 9.73
CA ARG A 130 -7.49 -17.77 9.19
C ARG A 130 -8.66 -17.45 10.12
N GLY A 131 -8.45 -17.51 11.44
CA GLY A 131 -9.52 -17.38 12.44
C GLY A 131 -9.40 -16.17 13.37
N GLY A 132 -8.23 -15.51 13.40
CA GLY A 132 -7.97 -14.45 14.37
C GLY A 132 -7.76 -14.95 15.80
N ILE A 133 -7.92 -14.06 16.78
CA ILE A 133 -7.84 -14.35 18.22
C ILE A 133 -9.08 -13.74 18.87
N ALA A 134 -10.18 -14.49 18.93
CA ALA A 134 -11.47 -14.00 19.42
C ALA A 134 -11.38 -13.39 20.83
N ALA A 135 -10.67 -14.04 21.75
CA ALA A 135 -10.49 -13.58 23.13
C ALA A 135 -9.81 -12.19 23.24
N LYS A 136 -9.13 -11.74 22.18
CA LYS A 136 -8.44 -10.45 22.11
C LYS A 136 -9.10 -9.49 21.12
N ALA A 137 -10.20 -9.88 20.50
CA ALA A 137 -10.81 -9.14 19.39
C ALA A 137 -9.80 -8.80 18.29
N VAL A 138 -8.93 -9.76 17.93
CA VAL A 138 -8.04 -9.71 16.76
C VAL A 138 -8.76 -10.43 15.63
N PRO A 139 -9.10 -9.74 14.52
CA PRO A 139 -9.76 -10.36 13.38
C PRO A 139 -8.83 -11.31 12.62
N ALA A 140 -9.39 -12.19 11.80
CA ALA A 140 -8.64 -13.02 10.89
C ALA A 140 -7.87 -12.17 9.88
N CYS A 141 -6.55 -12.35 9.76
CA CYS A 141 -5.71 -11.61 8.80
C CYS A 141 -6.18 -11.86 7.35
N ALA A 142 -6.66 -13.08 7.09
CA ALA A 142 -7.19 -13.49 5.79
C ALA A 142 -8.38 -12.64 5.31
N GLY A 143 -9.15 -12.03 6.21
CA GLY A 143 -10.28 -11.16 5.87
C GLY A 143 -9.88 -9.92 5.07
N CYS A 144 -8.70 -9.36 5.36
CA CYS A 144 -8.15 -8.20 4.65
C CYS A 144 -7.05 -8.59 3.68
N HIS A 145 -6.18 -9.53 4.04
CA HIS A 145 -5.02 -9.91 3.24
C HIS A 145 -5.25 -11.12 2.32
N SER A 146 -6.50 -11.55 2.15
CA SER A 146 -6.92 -12.71 1.35
C SER A 146 -6.47 -14.07 1.92
N PRO A 147 -7.20 -15.16 1.67
CA PRO A 147 -6.89 -16.49 2.22
C PRO A 147 -5.51 -17.01 1.87
N ASN A 148 -4.97 -16.63 0.71
CA ASN A 148 -3.64 -17.00 0.22
C ASN A 148 -2.59 -15.90 0.42
N GLY A 149 -2.91 -14.83 1.14
CA GLY A 149 -2.02 -13.70 1.36
C GLY A 149 -1.78 -12.82 0.15
N ALA A 150 -2.61 -12.91 -0.89
CA ALA A 150 -2.46 -12.07 -2.08
C ALA A 150 -2.72 -10.59 -1.81
N GLY A 151 -3.47 -10.27 -0.76
CA GLY A 151 -3.94 -8.92 -0.48
C GLY A 151 -5.11 -8.51 -1.36
N ILE A 152 -5.47 -7.24 -1.30
CA ILE A 152 -6.48 -6.62 -2.16
C ILE A 152 -5.84 -5.37 -2.77
N PRO A 153 -5.74 -5.28 -4.12
CA PRO A 153 -5.12 -4.14 -4.78
C PRO A 153 -5.66 -2.80 -4.26
N ALA A 154 -4.79 -1.81 -4.12
CA ALA A 154 -5.02 -0.49 -3.57
C ALA A 154 -5.44 -0.43 -2.07
N GLN A 155 -5.93 -1.52 -1.48
CA GLN A 155 -6.43 -1.54 -0.10
C GLN A 155 -5.44 -2.21 0.86
N TYR A 156 -5.14 -3.49 0.63
CA TYR A 156 -4.32 -4.31 1.53
C TYR A 156 -3.15 -4.96 0.80
N PRO A 157 -1.92 -4.91 1.37
CA PRO A 157 -0.75 -5.47 0.72
C PRO A 157 -0.78 -6.98 0.65
N ARG A 158 -0.07 -7.52 -0.35
CA ARG A 158 0.32 -8.91 -0.39
C ARG A 158 1.23 -9.24 0.80
N LEU A 159 0.93 -10.31 1.50
CA LEU A 159 1.72 -10.88 2.60
C LEU A 159 2.30 -12.25 2.24
N GLY A 160 1.58 -13.04 1.43
CA GLY A 160 1.98 -14.40 1.08
C GLY A 160 3.38 -14.46 0.50
N GLY A 161 4.22 -15.29 1.11
CA GLY A 161 5.61 -15.46 0.73
C GLY A 161 6.58 -14.38 1.21
N GLN A 162 6.16 -13.41 2.03
CA GLN A 162 7.05 -12.40 2.61
C GLN A 162 8.02 -13.05 3.62
N HIS A 163 9.14 -12.40 3.91
CA HIS A 163 10.05 -12.83 4.98
C HIS A 163 9.36 -12.83 6.35
N ALA A 164 9.53 -13.91 7.10
CA ALA A 164 9.02 -14.00 8.48
C ALA A 164 9.59 -12.89 9.36
N ASP A 165 10.92 -12.71 9.33
CA ASP A 165 11.64 -11.71 10.13
C ASP A 165 11.13 -10.30 9.83
N TYR A 166 10.93 -9.97 8.54
CA TYR A 166 10.36 -8.68 8.17
C TYR A 166 8.92 -8.53 8.65
N SER A 167 8.08 -9.54 8.47
CA SER A 167 6.67 -9.53 8.87
C SER A 167 6.52 -9.36 10.38
N GLU A 168 7.31 -10.10 11.17
CA GLU A 168 7.36 -9.98 12.63
C GLU A 168 7.82 -8.57 13.04
N ALA A 169 8.91 -8.07 12.46
CA ALA A 169 9.41 -6.73 12.75
C ALA A 169 8.38 -5.64 12.45
N GLN A 170 7.57 -5.79 11.39
CA GLN A 170 6.51 -4.82 11.09
C GLN A 170 5.36 -4.89 12.10
N LEU A 171 4.96 -6.08 12.55
CA LEU A 171 3.94 -6.22 13.60
C LEU A 171 4.42 -5.60 14.92
N LEU A 172 5.68 -5.84 15.31
CA LEU A 172 6.29 -5.20 16.47
C LEU A 172 6.35 -3.68 16.34
N ALA A 173 6.70 -3.18 15.15
CA ALA A 173 6.75 -1.75 14.88
C ALA A 173 5.36 -1.08 14.94
N PHE A 174 4.31 -1.75 14.47
CA PHE A 174 2.93 -1.28 14.63
C PHE A 174 2.52 -1.29 16.11
N ARG A 175 2.83 -2.35 16.86
CA ARG A 175 2.51 -2.46 18.29
C ARG A 175 3.16 -1.35 19.11
N SER A 176 4.43 -1.05 18.84
CA SER A 176 5.20 -0.03 19.54
C SER A 176 4.92 1.41 19.07
N GLY A 177 4.14 1.60 18.00
CA GLY A 177 3.87 2.91 17.40
C GLY A 177 5.02 3.48 16.55
N VAL A 178 6.16 2.80 16.45
CA VAL A 178 7.27 3.20 15.54
C VAL A 178 6.79 3.24 14.09
N ARG A 179 5.91 2.29 13.72
CA ARG A 179 5.17 2.33 12.47
C ARG A 179 3.70 2.67 12.76
N GLY A 180 3.33 3.93 12.52
CA GLY A 180 1.96 4.43 12.79
C GLY A 180 1.19 4.83 11.52
N ASN A 181 1.62 4.35 10.35
CA ASN A 181 1.05 4.75 9.06
C ASN A 181 -0.25 4.00 8.66
N ASN A 182 -0.78 3.15 9.56
CA ASN A 182 -2.07 2.48 9.41
C ASN A 182 -2.68 2.21 10.79
N ALA A 183 -3.82 2.84 11.08
CA ALA A 183 -4.49 2.77 12.39
C ALA A 183 -5.03 1.36 12.69
N GLU A 184 -5.55 0.66 11.68
CA GLU A 184 -6.11 -0.68 11.82
C GLU A 184 -5.02 -1.68 12.22
N MET A 185 -3.86 -1.66 11.52
CA MET A 185 -2.74 -2.52 11.85
C MET A 185 -2.14 -2.20 13.22
N THR A 186 -2.11 -0.93 13.61
CA THR A 186 -1.68 -0.52 14.96
C THR A 186 -2.61 -1.09 16.03
N ALA A 187 -3.93 -1.00 15.82
CA ALA A 187 -4.92 -1.53 16.76
C ALA A 187 -4.88 -3.07 16.85
N ILE A 188 -4.67 -3.76 15.73
CA ILE A 188 -4.57 -5.22 15.66
C ILE A 188 -3.28 -5.68 16.37
N ALA A 189 -2.13 -5.13 15.97
CA ALA A 189 -0.83 -5.49 16.54
C ALA A 189 -0.74 -5.17 18.04
N GLY A 190 -1.37 -4.09 18.49
CA GLY A 190 -1.43 -3.72 19.90
C GLY A 190 -2.04 -4.78 20.83
N LYS A 191 -2.87 -5.67 20.27
CA LYS A 191 -3.53 -6.76 21.03
C LYS A 191 -2.76 -8.08 20.99
N MET A 192 -1.74 -8.21 20.16
CA MET A 192 -0.97 -9.44 19.95
C MET A 192 0.27 -9.49 20.84
N ASN A 193 0.62 -10.67 21.34
CA ASN A 193 1.90 -10.91 21.97
C ASN A 193 2.97 -11.37 20.95
N GLU A 194 4.23 -11.43 21.37
CA GLU A 194 5.36 -11.74 20.48
C GLU A 194 5.28 -13.16 19.89
N ARG A 195 4.85 -14.14 20.70
CA ARG A 195 4.66 -15.52 20.21
C ARG A 195 3.63 -15.59 19.09
N GLU A 196 2.52 -14.85 19.22
CA GLU A 196 1.47 -14.78 18.21
C GLU A 196 1.96 -14.09 16.94
N MET A 197 2.69 -12.98 17.09
CA MET A 197 3.28 -12.25 15.96
C MET A 197 4.29 -13.11 15.19
N LYS A 198 5.19 -13.78 15.92
CA LYS A 198 6.19 -14.68 15.34
C LYS A 198 5.53 -15.86 14.61
N ALA A 199 4.52 -16.47 15.24
CA ALA A 199 3.81 -17.60 14.64
C ALA A 199 3.11 -17.22 13.34
N VAL A 200 2.36 -16.11 13.30
CA VAL A 200 1.66 -15.69 12.09
C VAL A 200 2.63 -15.19 11.02
N ALA A 201 3.73 -14.55 11.39
CA ALA A 201 4.76 -14.11 10.45
C ALA A 201 5.45 -15.31 9.77
N ASP A 202 5.77 -16.36 10.50
CA ASP A 202 6.33 -17.60 9.95
C ASP A 202 5.33 -18.33 9.03
N TYR A 203 4.06 -18.42 9.44
CA TYR A 203 3.01 -18.99 8.59
C TYR A 203 2.87 -18.23 7.26
N VAL A 204 2.84 -16.90 7.30
CA VAL A 204 2.73 -16.02 6.13
C VAL A 204 3.90 -16.21 5.16
N ALA A 205 5.10 -16.51 5.65
CA ALA A 205 6.26 -16.78 4.81
C ALA A 205 6.10 -18.01 3.90
N GLY A 206 5.27 -18.97 4.32
CA GLY A 206 4.92 -20.16 3.53
C GLY A 206 3.61 -20.05 2.75
N LEU A 207 2.82 -19.00 2.96
CA LEU A 207 1.48 -18.84 2.38
C LEU A 207 1.55 -18.50 0.87
N ARG A 208 0.68 -19.17 0.06
CA ARG A 208 0.61 -19.02 -1.40
C ARG A 208 -0.76 -19.47 -1.95
#